data_6947cf47271b40066fdfc49163129ccd
#
_entry.id   6947cf47271b40066fdfc49163129ccd
#
_cell.length_a   1.000
_cell.length_b   1.000
_cell.length_c   1.000
_cell.angle_alpha   90.00
_cell.angle_beta   90.00
_cell.angle_gamma   90.00
#
_symmetry.space_group_name_H-M   'P 1'
#
loop_
_entity.id
_entity.type
_entity.pdbx_description
1 polymer ?
#
loop_
_entity_poly.entity_id
_entity_poly.type
_entity_poly.pdbx_seq_one_letter_code
_entity_poly.pdbx_strand_id
1 'polypeptide(L)'
;LIPNTKYQILFINMSKLMNEKTVVLIKPDGVKRGLVGEILSRFEKAGLKIIALKMVWVDKEMVKKHYPDSRSEFLRGMGEKTLLTYEKYGKDPKEELGTKDPLEIGRMINQWNINFLSSGPVVAILLQGAHAIDSARLIAGPTLPVFAPGGTIRGDYSIDSPALANEQKRAVRNLVHASGNSEEVKYEAEL
;
A
#
# COMPACT_ATOMS: atom_id res chain seq x y z
N LEU A 1 -16.02 -14.73 44.53
CA LEU A 1 -16.63 -13.91 43.46
C LEU A 1 -15.68 -12.74 43.19
N ILE A 2 -14.86 -12.83 42.17
CA ILE A 2 -13.96 -11.77 41.71
C ILE A 2 -14.80 -10.78 40.91
N PRO A 3 -14.72 -9.46 41.19
CA PRO A 3 -15.50 -8.49 40.43
C PRO A 3 -15.04 -8.43 38.96
N ASN A 4 -15.98 -8.62 38.10
CA ASN A 4 -15.90 -9.01 36.70
C ASN A 4 -15.43 -7.90 35.72
N THR A 5 -15.08 -6.71 36.20
CA THR A 5 -14.89 -5.54 35.33
C THR A 5 -13.53 -5.46 34.64
N LYS A 6 -12.46 -5.87 35.33
CA LYS A 6 -11.10 -5.77 34.79
C LYS A 6 -10.81 -6.86 33.73
N TYR A 7 -11.39 -8.03 33.91
CA TYR A 7 -11.28 -9.13 32.97
C TYR A 7 -12.20 -8.96 31.75
N GLN A 8 -13.38 -8.36 31.92
CA GLN A 8 -14.26 -8.03 30.80
C GLN A 8 -13.61 -6.98 29.87
N ILE A 9 -12.93 -5.97 30.43
CA ILE A 9 -12.20 -4.97 29.62
C ILE A 9 -11.01 -5.61 28.90
N LEU A 10 -10.31 -6.56 29.57
CA LEU A 10 -9.22 -7.32 28.95
C LEU A 10 -9.71 -8.22 27.81
N PHE A 11 -10.82 -8.93 28.01
CA PHE A 11 -11.45 -9.77 26.99
C PHE A 11 -12.02 -8.95 25.81
N ILE A 12 -12.61 -7.78 26.07
CA ILE A 12 -13.12 -6.88 25.02
C ILE A 12 -11.95 -6.33 24.18
N ASN A 13 -10.84 -5.95 24.82
CA ASN A 13 -9.65 -5.48 24.09
C ASN A 13 -8.95 -6.61 23.32
N MET A 14 -8.86 -7.81 23.88
CA MET A 14 -8.34 -8.98 23.16
C MET A 14 -9.24 -9.35 21.98
N SER A 15 -10.56 -9.31 22.10
CA SER A 15 -11.47 -9.61 21.00
C SER A 15 -11.36 -8.60 19.85
N LYS A 16 -11.07 -7.33 20.14
CA LYS A 16 -10.90 -6.27 19.13
C LYS A 16 -9.60 -6.46 18.34
N LEU A 17 -8.50 -6.81 19.01
CA LEU A 17 -7.22 -7.11 18.35
C LEU A 17 -7.28 -8.41 17.53
N MET A 18 -8.00 -9.41 18.01
CA MET A 18 -8.18 -10.70 17.31
C MET A 18 -9.08 -10.57 16.07
N ASN A 19 -9.91 -9.54 15.99
CA ASN A 19 -10.88 -9.32 14.90
C ASN A 19 -10.58 -8.01 14.13
N GLU A 20 -9.32 -7.56 14.14
CA GLU A 20 -8.92 -6.40 13.38
C GLU A 20 -9.09 -6.64 11.89
N LYS A 21 -9.47 -5.60 11.16
CA LYS A 21 -9.65 -5.65 9.70
C LYS A 21 -8.61 -4.77 9.02
N THR A 22 -8.27 -5.14 7.79
CA THR A 22 -7.42 -4.32 6.92
C THR A 22 -7.83 -4.47 5.46
N VAL A 23 -7.66 -3.40 4.69
CA VAL A 23 -7.86 -3.43 3.24
C VAL A 23 -6.52 -3.67 2.56
N VAL A 24 -6.53 -4.56 1.59
CA VAL A 24 -5.41 -4.81 0.68
C VAL A 24 -5.90 -4.70 -0.76
N LEU A 25 -5.14 -4.01 -1.61
CA LEU A 25 -5.37 -4.01 -3.05
C LEU A 25 -4.22 -4.72 -3.74
N ILE A 26 -4.52 -5.72 -4.59
CA ILE A 26 -3.54 -6.22 -5.57
C ILE A 26 -3.65 -5.31 -6.77
N LYS A 27 -2.55 -4.64 -7.10
CA LYS A 27 -2.47 -3.61 -8.13
C LYS A 27 -2.43 -4.22 -9.54
N PRO A 28 -2.62 -3.41 -10.60
CA PRO A 28 -2.66 -3.91 -11.96
C PRO A 28 -1.44 -4.73 -12.39
N ASP A 29 -0.24 -4.43 -11.89
CA ASP A 29 0.98 -5.20 -12.14
C ASP A 29 0.93 -6.60 -11.54
N GLY A 30 0.40 -6.75 -10.33
CA GLY A 30 0.18 -8.05 -9.69
C GLY A 30 -0.85 -8.89 -10.43
N VAL A 31 -1.97 -8.27 -10.83
CA VAL A 31 -3.03 -8.94 -11.60
C VAL A 31 -2.51 -9.38 -12.98
N LYS A 32 -1.87 -8.48 -13.72
CA LYS A 32 -1.32 -8.75 -15.05
C LYS A 32 -0.27 -9.88 -15.06
N ARG A 33 0.47 -10.02 -13.96
CA ARG A 33 1.50 -11.06 -13.80
C ARG A 33 0.95 -12.39 -13.29
N GLY A 34 -0.35 -12.52 -13.06
CA GLY A 34 -0.98 -13.75 -12.55
C GLY A 34 -0.62 -14.07 -11.10
N LEU A 35 -0.25 -13.05 -10.29
CA LEU A 35 0.19 -13.23 -8.90
C LEU A 35 -0.94 -13.22 -7.87
N VAL A 36 -2.19 -13.09 -8.31
CA VAL A 36 -3.35 -12.95 -7.39
C VAL A 36 -3.42 -14.12 -6.41
N GLY A 37 -3.40 -15.35 -6.90
CA GLY A 37 -3.50 -16.55 -6.04
C GLY A 37 -2.33 -16.69 -5.07
N GLU A 38 -1.12 -16.39 -5.51
CA GLU A 38 0.06 -16.42 -4.65
C GLU A 38 0.00 -15.36 -3.54
N ILE A 39 -0.41 -14.14 -3.88
CA ILE A 39 -0.54 -13.06 -2.89
C ILE A 39 -1.63 -13.39 -1.87
N LEU A 40 -2.80 -13.90 -2.29
CA LEU A 40 -3.86 -14.34 -1.40
C LEU A 40 -3.38 -15.45 -0.47
N SER A 41 -2.69 -16.45 -1.02
CA SER A 41 -2.13 -17.58 -0.25
C SER A 41 -1.18 -17.12 0.86
N ARG A 42 -0.40 -16.06 0.66
CA ARG A 42 0.49 -15.53 1.71
C ARG A 42 -0.27 -14.95 2.90
N PHE A 43 -1.36 -14.25 2.66
CA PHE A 43 -2.20 -13.71 3.72
C PHE A 43 -2.92 -14.84 4.49
N GLU A 44 -3.49 -15.82 3.77
CA GLU A 44 -4.17 -16.96 4.39
C GLU A 44 -3.22 -17.84 5.20
N LYS A 45 -2.02 -18.15 4.67
CA LYS A 45 -0.98 -18.92 5.39
C LYS A 45 -0.50 -18.23 6.66
N ALA A 46 -0.56 -16.91 6.72
CA ALA A 46 -0.25 -16.13 7.92
C ALA A 46 -1.42 -16.04 8.92
N GLY A 47 -2.56 -16.66 8.63
CA GLY A 47 -3.73 -16.70 9.50
C GLY A 47 -4.69 -15.52 9.33
N LEU A 48 -4.54 -14.71 8.27
CA LEU A 48 -5.52 -13.67 7.93
C LEU A 48 -6.65 -14.26 7.10
N LYS A 49 -7.88 -14.06 7.57
CA LYS A 49 -9.09 -14.53 6.89
C LYS A 49 -9.53 -13.54 5.83
N ILE A 50 -9.77 -13.99 4.61
CA ILE A 50 -10.43 -13.20 3.57
C ILE A 50 -11.93 -13.16 3.88
N ILE A 51 -12.47 -11.97 4.19
CA ILE A 51 -13.90 -11.79 4.50
C ILE A 51 -14.67 -11.10 3.38
N ALA A 52 -13.98 -10.41 2.47
CA ALA A 52 -14.54 -9.94 1.21
C ALA A 52 -13.44 -9.86 0.15
N LEU A 53 -13.82 -10.11 -1.11
CA LEU A 53 -12.92 -10.04 -2.26
C LEU A 53 -13.72 -9.66 -3.51
N LYS A 54 -13.21 -8.69 -4.27
CA LYS A 54 -13.74 -8.36 -5.59
C LYS A 54 -12.62 -7.96 -6.55
N MET A 55 -12.76 -8.33 -7.81
CA MET A 55 -11.94 -7.78 -8.89
C MET A 55 -12.73 -6.67 -9.58
N VAL A 56 -12.11 -5.51 -9.74
CA VAL A 56 -12.75 -4.33 -10.32
C VAL A 56 -11.74 -3.53 -11.14
N TRP A 57 -12.20 -2.92 -12.21
CA TRP A 57 -11.42 -1.90 -12.94
C TRP A 57 -11.92 -0.54 -12.51
N VAL A 58 -11.11 0.16 -11.71
CA VAL A 58 -11.47 1.46 -11.13
C VAL A 58 -11.15 2.59 -12.11
N ASP A 59 -12.04 3.57 -12.20
CA ASP A 59 -11.79 4.78 -12.95
C ASP A 59 -10.89 5.77 -12.18
N LYS A 60 -10.44 6.82 -12.88
CA LYS A 60 -9.56 7.83 -12.28
C LYS A 60 -10.24 8.61 -11.15
N GLU A 61 -11.55 8.81 -11.21
CA GLU A 61 -12.28 9.58 -10.18
C GLU A 61 -12.35 8.80 -8.87
N MET A 62 -12.55 7.48 -8.93
CA MET A 62 -12.44 6.61 -7.77
C MET A 62 -11.01 6.60 -7.20
N VAL A 63 -10.01 6.48 -8.08
CA VAL A 63 -8.60 6.47 -7.65
C VAL A 63 -8.17 7.80 -7.03
N LYS A 64 -8.68 8.94 -7.48
CA LYS A 64 -8.43 10.24 -6.85
C LYS A 64 -8.99 10.32 -5.43
N LYS A 65 -10.08 9.62 -5.12
CA LYS A 65 -10.57 9.51 -3.74
C LYS A 65 -9.61 8.72 -2.88
N HIS A 66 -9.03 7.64 -3.41
CA HIS A 66 -8.02 6.84 -2.71
C HIS A 66 -6.68 7.60 -2.54
N TYR A 67 -6.29 8.43 -3.52
CA TYR A 67 -5.08 9.27 -3.51
C TYR A 67 -5.42 10.78 -3.62
N PRO A 68 -6.05 11.38 -2.59
CA PRO A 68 -6.49 12.76 -2.66
C PRO A 68 -5.32 13.74 -2.66
N ASP A 69 -5.39 14.74 -3.55
CA ASP A 69 -4.37 15.80 -3.68
C ASP A 69 -4.36 16.79 -2.47
N SER A 70 -5.38 16.71 -1.62
CA SER A 70 -5.49 17.55 -0.41
C SER A 70 -4.50 17.16 0.70
N ARG A 71 -3.89 15.99 0.65
CA ARG A 71 -2.92 15.49 1.66
C ARG A 71 -1.51 16.05 1.40
N SER A 72 -1.33 17.37 1.50
CA SER A 72 -0.08 18.06 1.13
C SER A 72 1.16 17.54 1.85
N GLU A 73 1.07 17.21 3.15
CA GLU A 73 2.20 16.65 3.90
C GLU A 73 2.59 15.26 3.40
N PHE A 74 1.60 14.42 3.06
CA PHE A 74 1.84 13.10 2.47
C PHE A 74 2.52 13.21 1.10
N LEU A 75 2.05 14.14 0.26
CA LEU A 75 2.65 14.41 -1.05
C LEU A 75 4.09 14.92 -0.90
N ARG A 76 4.32 15.87 -0.01
CA ARG A 76 5.67 16.36 0.31
C ARG A 76 6.60 15.23 0.74
N GLY A 77 6.14 14.36 1.65
CA GLY A 77 6.91 13.20 2.10
C GLY A 77 7.25 12.20 0.98
N MET A 78 6.39 12.05 -0.03
CA MET A 78 6.71 11.26 -1.23
C MET A 78 7.83 11.91 -2.04
N GLY A 79 7.78 13.22 -2.22
CA GLY A 79 8.83 13.97 -2.91
C GLY A 79 10.17 13.92 -2.18
N GLU A 80 10.18 14.10 -0.88
CA GLU A 80 11.39 14.02 -0.04
C GLU A 80 12.08 12.65 -0.16
N LYS A 81 11.31 11.56 -0.07
CA LYS A 81 11.83 10.20 -0.28
C LYS A 81 12.41 10.01 -1.68
N THR A 82 11.82 10.66 -2.67
CA THR A 82 12.32 10.67 -4.04
C THR A 82 13.64 11.41 -4.13
N LEU A 83 13.74 12.60 -3.54
CA LEU A 83 14.99 13.38 -3.50
C LEU A 83 16.13 12.61 -2.85
N LEU A 84 15.89 11.94 -1.71
CA LEU A 84 16.89 11.04 -1.09
C LEU A 84 17.32 9.91 -2.01
N THR A 85 16.40 9.39 -2.84
CA THR A 85 16.73 8.36 -3.82
C THR A 85 17.62 8.92 -4.94
N TYR A 86 17.33 10.13 -5.42
CA TYR A 86 18.15 10.80 -6.42
C TYR A 86 19.56 11.08 -5.90
N GLU A 87 19.68 11.58 -4.67
CA GLU A 87 20.96 11.78 -4.01
C GLU A 87 21.77 10.47 -3.92
N LYS A 88 21.12 9.39 -3.47
CA LYS A 88 21.76 8.06 -3.37
C LYS A 88 22.33 7.56 -4.69
N TYR A 89 21.69 7.86 -5.81
CA TYR A 89 22.12 7.41 -7.14
C TYR A 89 22.89 8.48 -7.93
N GLY A 90 23.25 9.62 -7.30
CA GLY A 90 24.02 10.69 -7.93
C GLY A 90 23.31 11.34 -9.11
N LYS A 91 21.98 11.39 -9.12
CA LYS A 91 21.15 11.96 -10.19
C LYS A 91 20.63 13.34 -9.80
N ASP A 92 20.49 14.26 -10.76
CA ASP A 92 19.88 15.58 -10.50
C ASP A 92 18.35 15.53 -10.80
N PRO A 93 17.47 15.69 -9.77
CA PRO A 93 16.05 15.71 -9.98
C PRO A 93 15.57 16.87 -10.87
N LYS A 94 16.31 17.98 -10.92
CA LYS A 94 15.97 19.12 -11.79
C LYS A 94 16.10 18.77 -13.26
N GLU A 95 17.13 18.00 -13.62
CA GLU A 95 17.34 17.54 -15.01
C GLU A 95 16.26 16.55 -15.45
N GLU A 96 15.89 15.60 -14.58
CA GLU A 96 14.95 14.54 -14.94
C GLU A 96 13.47 14.93 -14.73
N LEU A 97 13.16 15.67 -13.65
CA LEU A 97 11.78 16.01 -13.25
C LEU A 97 11.42 17.48 -13.46
N GLY A 98 12.42 18.32 -13.77
CA GLY A 98 12.22 19.76 -13.98
C GLY A 98 12.18 20.58 -12.69
N THR A 99 12.18 19.95 -11.52
CA THR A 99 12.06 20.61 -10.21
C THR A 99 12.82 19.89 -9.12
N LYS A 100 13.13 20.62 -8.01
CA LYS A 100 13.61 20.07 -6.74
C LYS A 100 12.62 20.31 -5.60
N ASP A 101 11.45 20.89 -5.89
CA ASP A 101 10.41 21.10 -4.88
C ASP A 101 9.76 19.75 -4.53
N PRO A 102 9.83 19.31 -3.25
CA PRO A 102 9.30 18.00 -2.85
C PRO A 102 7.77 17.91 -3.01
N LEU A 103 7.04 19.01 -2.89
CA LEU A 103 5.59 18.99 -3.07
C LEU A 103 5.21 18.82 -4.55
N GLU A 104 5.91 19.49 -5.46
CA GLU A 104 5.71 19.33 -6.90
C GLU A 104 6.06 17.90 -7.35
N ILE A 105 7.20 17.38 -6.89
CA ILE A 105 7.58 15.97 -7.15
C ILE A 105 6.52 15.01 -6.60
N GLY A 106 6.04 15.24 -5.38
CA GLY A 106 4.99 14.43 -4.79
C GLY A 106 3.69 14.43 -5.59
N ARG A 107 3.28 15.58 -6.14
CA ARG A 107 2.11 15.69 -7.04
C ARG A 107 2.30 14.90 -8.34
N MET A 108 3.49 14.97 -8.93
CA MET A 108 3.81 14.15 -10.11
C MET A 108 3.68 12.67 -9.83
N ILE A 109 4.26 12.20 -8.72
CA ILE A 109 4.18 10.79 -8.30
C ILE A 109 2.74 10.39 -8.03
N ASN A 110 1.95 11.26 -7.37
CA ASN A 110 0.54 11.01 -7.12
C ASN A 110 -0.25 10.84 -8.43
N GLN A 111 0.00 11.69 -9.41
CA GLN A 111 -0.63 11.57 -10.73
C GLN A 111 -0.22 10.26 -11.44
N TRP A 112 1.03 9.83 -11.30
CA TRP A 112 1.46 8.53 -11.84
C TRP A 112 0.79 7.36 -11.12
N ASN A 113 0.62 7.45 -9.79
CA ASN A 113 -0.12 6.44 -9.02
C ASN A 113 -1.58 6.35 -9.45
N ILE A 114 -2.25 7.50 -9.68
CA ILE A 114 -3.62 7.55 -10.20
C ILE A 114 -3.70 6.87 -11.56
N ASN A 115 -2.83 7.24 -12.49
CA ASN A 115 -2.78 6.64 -13.83
C ASN A 115 -2.50 5.12 -13.76
N PHE A 116 -1.60 4.71 -12.88
CA PHE A 116 -1.24 3.31 -12.73
C PHE A 116 -2.38 2.47 -12.16
N LEU A 117 -3.00 2.91 -11.06
CA LEU A 117 -4.07 2.14 -10.42
C LEU A 117 -5.32 2.03 -11.31
N SER A 118 -5.57 3.03 -12.19
CA SER A 118 -6.66 3.00 -13.17
C SER A 118 -6.31 2.32 -14.51
N SER A 119 -5.06 1.83 -14.67
CA SER A 119 -4.60 1.27 -15.95
C SER A 119 -5.03 -0.16 -16.22
N GLY A 120 -5.64 -0.83 -15.26
CA GLY A 120 -6.07 -2.22 -15.36
C GLY A 120 -6.86 -2.65 -14.13
N PRO A 121 -7.31 -3.91 -14.11
CA PRO A 121 -8.06 -4.44 -12.98
C PRO A 121 -7.20 -4.49 -11.72
N VAL A 122 -7.85 -4.27 -10.58
CA VAL A 122 -7.31 -4.47 -9.24
C VAL A 122 -8.14 -5.52 -8.49
N VAL A 123 -7.53 -6.23 -7.54
CA VAL A 123 -8.29 -7.07 -6.62
C VAL A 123 -8.32 -6.39 -5.26
N ALA A 124 -9.52 -5.98 -4.84
CA ALA A 124 -9.77 -5.41 -3.52
C ALA A 124 -10.14 -6.53 -2.54
N ILE A 125 -9.47 -6.55 -1.39
CA ILE A 125 -9.56 -7.61 -0.39
C ILE A 125 -9.79 -6.97 0.97
N LEU A 126 -10.76 -7.47 1.72
CA LEU A 126 -10.92 -7.18 3.13
C LEU A 126 -10.44 -8.40 3.92
N LEU A 127 -9.39 -8.22 4.68
CA LEU A 127 -8.79 -9.23 5.54
C LEU A 127 -9.21 -9.01 7.00
N GLN A 128 -9.29 -10.10 7.78
CA GLN A 128 -9.55 -10.07 9.20
C GLN A 128 -8.62 -11.03 9.93
N GLY A 129 -8.11 -10.62 11.09
CA GLY A 129 -7.26 -11.45 11.93
C GLY A 129 -6.65 -10.69 13.09
N ALA A 130 -5.77 -11.35 13.84
CA ALA A 130 -5.00 -10.70 14.88
C ALA A 130 -3.99 -9.73 14.25
N HIS A 131 -3.98 -8.48 14.73
CA HIS A 131 -3.08 -7.43 14.24
C HIS A 131 -3.08 -7.34 12.71
N ALA A 132 -4.27 -7.38 12.09
CA ALA A 132 -4.41 -7.52 10.64
C ALA A 132 -3.72 -6.41 9.85
N ILE A 133 -3.72 -5.17 10.35
CA ILE A 133 -3.07 -4.03 9.71
C ILE A 133 -1.54 -4.25 9.66
N ASP A 134 -0.93 -4.50 10.82
CA ASP A 134 0.52 -4.68 10.91
C ASP A 134 0.97 -5.96 10.21
N SER A 135 0.23 -7.07 10.37
CA SER A 135 0.51 -8.35 9.72
C SER A 135 0.47 -8.24 8.20
N ALA A 136 -0.56 -7.60 7.64
CA ALA A 136 -0.66 -7.42 6.20
C ALA A 136 0.48 -6.55 5.64
N ARG A 137 0.88 -5.50 6.36
CA ARG A 137 2.01 -4.64 5.99
C ARG A 137 3.34 -5.36 6.08
N LEU A 138 3.55 -6.20 7.11
CA LEU A 138 4.74 -7.03 7.25
C LEU A 138 4.87 -8.02 6.08
N ILE A 139 3.79 -8.71 5.74
CA ILE A 139 3.73 -9.66 4.62
C ILE A 139 3.95 -8.96 3.28
N ALA A 140 3.36 -7.78 3.09
CA ALA A 140 3.57 -6.96 1.89
C ALA A 140 5.03 -6.50 1.73
N GLY A 141 5.69 -6.18 2.84
CA GLY A 141 7.03 -5.60 2.88
C GLY A 141 7.04 -4.08 2.68
N PRO A 142 8.20 -3.42 2.80
CA PRO A 142 8.39 -2.00 2.56
C PRO A 142 7.82 -1.54 1.22
N THR A 143 7.33 -0.29 1.15
CA THR A 143 6.67 0.28 -0.06
C THR A 143 7.54 0.20 -1.31
N LEU A 144 8.84 0.31 -1.16
CA LEU A 144 9.82 0.31 -2.25
C LEU A 144 10.46 -1.08 -2.40
N PRO A 145 10.17 -1.83 -3.48
CA PRO A 145 10.62 -3.21 -3.63
C PRO A 145 12.14 -3.40 -3.52
N VAL A 146 12.92 -2.46 -4.04
CA VAL A 146 14.39 -2.50 -3.98
C VAL A 146 14.95 -2.56 -2.55
N PHE A 147 14.15 -2.20 -1.54
CA PHE A 147 14.50 -2.28 -0.12
C PHE A 147 13.70 -3.35 0.63
N ALA A 148 12.86 -4.10 -0.07
CA ALA A 148 12.04 -5.13 0.55
C ALA A 148 12.85 -6.42 0.74
N PRO A 149 12.90 -6.98 1.96
CA PRO A 149 13.60 -8.23 2.20
C PRO A 149 12.89 -9.41 1.53
N GLY A 150 13.66 -10.45 1.18
CA GLY A 150 13.10 -11.74 0.77
C GLY A 150 12.13 -12.29 1.81
N GLY A 151 11.14 -13.05 1.35
CA GLY A 151 10.03 -13.54 2.18
C GLY A 151 8.83 -12.59 2.24
N THR A 152 8.96 -11.34 1.78
CA THR A 152 7.83 -10.42 1.60
C THR A 152 7.30 -10.45 0.17
N ILE A 153 6.03 -10.06 -0.04
CA ILE A 153 5.44 -10.02 -1.39
C ILE A 153 6.29 -9.15 -2.32
N ARG A 154 6.69 -7.97 -1.86
CA ARG A 154 7.48 -7.04 -2.66
C ARG A 154 8.92 -7.50 -2.88
N GLY A 155 9.54 -8.09 -1.87
CA GLY A 155 10.91 -8.60 -1.97
C GLY A 155 11.04 -9.80 -2.91
N ASP A 156 10.04 -10.68 -2.92
CA ASP A 156 10.08 -11.89 -3.76
C ASP A 156 9.62 -11.65 -5.20
N TYR A 157 8.68 -10.69 -5.40
CA TYR A 157 8.00 -10.55 -6.70
C TYR A 157 8.22 -9.22 -7.39
N SER A 158 8.97 -8.28 -6.82
CA SER A 158 9.27 -7.01 -7.47
C SER A 158 10.69 -6.56 -7.19
N ILE A 159 11.34 -6.02 -8.22
CA ILE A 159 12.68 -5.42 -8.15
C ILE A 159 12.64 -3.93 -8.49
N ASP A 160 11.46 -3.33 -8.59
CA ASP A 160 11.30 -1.95 -9.03
C ASP A 160 11.78 -0.94 -7.97
N SER A 161 12.18 0.23 -8.42
CA SER A 161 12.73 1.29 -7.58
C SER A 161 12.20 2.66 -7.98
N PRO A 162 12.24 3.66 -7.07
CA PRO A 162 11.93 5.04 -7.42
C PRO A 162 12.80 5.59 -8.54
N ALA A 163 14.10 5.27 -8.55
CA ALA A 163 15.02 5.73 -9.59
C ALA A 163 14.57 5.26 -10.98
N LEU A 164 14.29 3.96 -11.13
CA LEU A 164 13.82 3.40 -12.39
C LEU A 164 12.43 3.91 -12.77
N ALA A 165 11.52 4.02 -11.79
CA ALA A 165 10.16 4.49 -12.04
C ALA A 165 10.14 5.95 -12.49
N ASN A 166 10.93 6.82 -11.84
CA ASN A 166 11.01 8.24 -12.15
C ASN A 166 11.66 8.50 -13.52
N GLU A 167 12.73 7.78 -13.86
CA GLU A 167 13.35 7.81 -15.19
C GLU A 167 12.33 7.48 -16.29
N GLN A 168 11.44 6.53 -16.02
CA GLN A 168 10.36 6.14 -16.92
C GLN A 168 9.08 6.97 -16.75
N LYS A 169 9.07 8.00 -15.89
CA LYS A 169 7.92 8.88 -15.58
C LYS A 169 6.65 8.11 -15.25
N ARG A 170 6.75 7.13 -14.36
CA ARG A 170 5.68 6.24 -13.94
C ARG A 170 5.68 5.94 -12.44
N ALA A 171 4.59 5.37 -11.95
CA ALA A 171 4.53 4.84 -10.60
C ALA A 171 5.48 3.64 -10.40
N VAL A 172 5.96 3.46 -9.17
CA VAL A 172 6.65 2.24 -8.76
C VAL A 172 5.69 1.06 -8.82
N ARG A 173 6.11 -0.02 -9.48
CA ARG A 173 5.37 -1.28 -9.58
C ARG A 173 5.68 -2.13 -8.35
N ASN A 174 4.83 -2.04 -7.34
CA ASN A 174 5.05 -2.66 -6.03
C ASN A 174 3.93 -3.60 -5.59
N LEU A 175 3.14 -4.11 -6.55
CA LEU A 175 2.22 -5.24 -6.49
C LEU A 175 0.98 -5.04 -5.61
N VAL A 176 1.15 -4.52 -4.40
CA VAL A 176 0.06 -4.42 -3.42
C VAL A 176 0.04 -3.04 -2.75
N HIS A 177 -1.15 -2.66 -2.30
CA HIS A 177 -1.38 -1.65 -1.27
C HIS A 177 -1.92 -2.35 -0.03
N ALA A 178 -1.60 -1.86 1.14
CA ALA A 178 -2.21 -2.27 2.41
C ALA A 178 -2.42 -1.02 3.27
N SER A 179 -3.58 -0.92 3.90
CA SER A 179 -3.93 0.22 4.78
C SER A 179 -2.89 0.41 5.86
N GLY A 180 -2.58 1.66 6.19
CA GLY A 180 -1.54 2.03 7.14
C GLY A 180 -2.00 2.06 8.60
N ASN A 181 -3.30 2.27 8.83
CA ASN A 181 -3.91 2.42 10.14
C ASN A 181 -5.42 2.19 10.08
N SER A 182 -6.09 2.22 11.24
CA SER A 182 -7.52 1.95 11.35
C SER A 182 -8.41 3.01 10.68
N GLU A 183 -7.94 4.24 10.54
CA GLU A 183 -8.68 5.32 9.85
C GLU A 183 -8.65 5.10 8.34
N GLU A 184 -7.48 4.73 7.81
CA GLU A 184 -7.36 4.34 6.40
C GLU A 184 -8.22 3.12 6.09
N VAL A 185 -8.23 2.10 6.96
CA VAL A 185 -9.10 0.92 6.77
C VAL A 185 -10.55 1.29 6.67
N LYS A 186 -11.06 2.16 7.56
CA LYS A 186 -12.46 2.61 7.50
C LYS A 186 -12.77 3.31 6.20
N TYR A 187 -11.92 4.26 5.81
CA TYR A 187 -12.10 5.02 4.60
C TYR A 187 -12.03 4.16 3.34
N GLU A 188 -11.02 3.31 3.25
CA GLU A 188 -10.78 2.47 2.06
C GLU A 188 -11.80 1.33 1.91
N ALA A 189 -12.38 0.86 3.03
CA ALA A 189 -13.42 -0.15 3.00
C ALA A 189 -14.80 0.40 2.55
N GLU A 190 -15.01 1.71 2.61
CA GLU A 190 -16.23 2.39 2.15
C GLU A 190 -16.15 2.80 0.67
N LEU A 191 -14.94 2.85 0.09
CA LEU A 191 -14.71 3.13 -1.33
C LEU A 191 -15.06 1.91 -2.20
#